data_a90121081f09c5af749c3f6f90eeda28
#
_entry.id   a90121081f09c5af749c3f6f90eeda28
#
_cell.length_a   1.000
_cell.length_b   1.000
_cell.length_c   1.000
_cell.angle_alpha   90.00
_cell.angle_beta   90.00
_cell.angle_gamma   90.00
#
_symmetry.space_group_name_H-M   'P 1'
#
loop_
_entity.id
_entity.type
_entity.pdbx_description
1 polymer ?
#
loop_
_entity_poly.entity_id
_entity_poly.type
_entity_poly.pdbx_seq_one_letter_code
_entity_poly.pdbx_strand_id
1 'polypeptide(L)'
;MKIRTTLTLQYAGLTAAVFFVFVMAVYYVSEHSRSNAFFRNLQSEAITKAHLFLKNQVDAKTMQSIYLNNQKFIDEVEVAVYTTDFKILYHDALQNDIVKETPEMIKRILQRKNINFYVDEYQAIGLVYPFEGKDYVVTAAAYDGYGYANRDALRNMLILLFIGGLSVLVVVGYILSRSTLKPIRNIVKEAEKITASHIDKRLPVKNEQDELGELSTTFNALLERLEKSFNSQKMFVSNVSHELRTPMAALTAELDLALLKERSSEQYQMAIGNALQDSRRIVNLIDGLLNL
;
A
#
# COMPACT_ATOMS: atom_id res chain seq x y z
N MET A 1 12.99 8.49 11.00
CA MET A 1 11.63 8.84 10.49
C MET A 1 10.59 8.51 11.55
N LYS A 2 9.51 9.28 11.67
CA LYS A 2 8.40 8.95 12.60
C LYS A 2 7.67 7.70 12.08
N ILE A 3 7.33 6.76 12.91
CA ILE A 3 6.59 5.50 12.58
C ILE A 3 5.41 5.78 11.64
N ARG A 4 4.70 6.88 11.87
CA ARG A 4 3.63 7.37 11.01
C ARG A 4 4.04 7.51 9.53
N THR A 5 5.17 8.20 9.25
CA THR A 5 5.62 8.47 7.88
C THR A 5 6.05 7.18 7.17
N THR A 6 6.70 6.28 7.91
CA THR A 6 7.14 4.98 7.39
C THR A 6 5.95 4.10 7.01
N LEU A 7 4.96 3.95 7.90
CA LEU A 7 3.75 3.18 7.63
C LEU A 7 2.95 3.77 6.44
N THR A 8 2.73 5.09 6.43
CA THR A 8 2.00 5.73 5.31
C THR A 8 2.71 5.50 3.98
N LEU A 9 4.06 5.64 3.93
CA LEU A 9 4.84 5.39 2.71
C LEU A 9 4.80 3.92 2.27
N GLN A 10 4.88 2.98 3.20
CA GLN A 10 4.81 1.55 2.89
C GLN A 10 3.45 1.15 2.31
N TYR A 11 2.35 1.56 2.96
CA TYR A 11 1.00 1.27 2.46
C TYR A 11 0.72 2.00 1.14
N ALA A 12 1.11 3.27 1.01
CA ALA A 12 0.95 4.00 -0.24
C ALA A 12 1.76 3.37 -1.38
N GLY A 13 2.99 2.95 -1.11
CA GLY A 13 3.84 2.27 -2.09
C GLY A 13 3.27 0.92 -2.53
N LEU A 14 2.82 0.09 -1.59
CA LEU A 14 2.19 -1.20 -1.89
C LEU A 14 0.92 -1.02 -2.72
N THR A 15 0.04 -0.11 -2.30
CA THR A 15 -1.23 0.15 -3.01
C THR A 15 -0.98 0.75 -4.40
N ALA A 16 0.01 1.65 -4.53
CA ALA A 16 0.42 2.19 -5.82
C ALA A 16 0.95 1.10 -6.76
N ALA A 17 1.74 0.16 -6.25
CA ALA A 17 2.25 -0.97 -7.03
C ALA A 17 1.12 -1.89 -7.52
N VAL A 18 0.18 -2.25 -6.65
CA VAL A 18 -0.99 -3.05 -7.02
C VAL A 18 -1.84 -2.32 -8.06
N PHE A 19 -2.09 -1.03 -7.87
CA PHE A 19 -2.87 -0.22 -8.80
C PHE A 19 -2.17 -0.07 -10.16
N PHE A 20 -0.84 0.08 -10.17
CA PHE A 20 -0.06 0.10 -11.40
C PHE A 20 -0.18 -1.22 -12.19
N VAL A 21 -0.03 -2.37 -11.51
CA VAL A 21 -0.19 -3.69 -12.13
C VAL A 21 -1.60 -3.84 -12.71
N PHE A 22 -2.62 -3.40 -11.98
CA PHE A 22 -4.02 -3.43 -12.46
C PHE A 22 -4.21 -2.58 -13.73
N VAL A 23 -3.72 -1.35 -13.75
CA VAL A 23 -3.80 -0.45 -14.91
C VAL A 23 -3.08 -1.06 -16.12
N MET A 24 -1.89 -1.64 -15.92
CA MET A 24 -1.15 -2.32 -16.99
C MET A 24 -1.89 -3.55 -17.51
N ALA A 25 -2.50 -4.32 -16.63
CA ALA A 25 -3.31 -5.48 -17.03
C ALA A 25 -4.53 -5.07 -17.88
N VAL A 26 -5.26 -4.03 -17.47
CA VAL A 26 -6.39 -3.50 -18.23
C VAL A 26 -5.95 -3.02 -19.61
N TYR A 27 -4.85 -2.26 -19.67
CA TYR A 27 -4.30 -1.78 -20.94
C TYR A 27 -3.92 -2.94 -21.87
N TYR A 28 -3.20 -3.93 -21.37
CA TYR A 28 -2.74 -5.09 -22.12
C TYR A 28 -3.92 -5.94 -22.64
N VAL A 29 -4.90 -6.25 -21.78
CA VAL A 29 -6.09 -7.02 -22.15
C VAL A 29 -6.92 -6.27 -23.20
N SER A 30 -7.10 -4.97 -23.04
CA SER A 30 -7.82 -4.14 -23.99
C SER A 30 -7.14 -4.12 -25.35
N GLU A 31 -5.82 -3.92 -25.40
CA GLU A 31 -5.05 -3.90 -26.66
C GLU A 31 -5.08 -5.25 -27.36
N HIS A 32 -4.93 -6.34 -26.62
CA HIS A 32 -5.01 -7.70 -27.16
C HIS A 32 -6.42 -8.00 -27.71
N SER A 33 -7.46 -7.62 -26.99
CA SER A 33 -8.86 -7.79 -27.41
C SER A 33 -9.17 -6.99 -28.67
N ARG A 34 -8.71 -5.72 -28.74
CA ARG A 34 -8.84 -4.85 -29.91
C ARG A 34 -8.20 -5.47 -31.14
N SER A 35 -6.94 -5.85 -31.02
CA SER A 35 -6.18 -6.45 -32.13
C SER A 35 -6.85 -7.72 -32.66
N ASN A 36 -7.28 -8.61 -31.76
CA ASN A 36 -7.96 -9.83 -32.14
C ASN A 36 -9.33 -9.57 -32.79
N ALA A 37 -10.06 -8.56 -32.33
CA ALA A 37 -11.34 -8.17 -32.93
C ALA A 37 -11.14 -7.64 -34.36
N PHE A 38 -10.12 -6.80 -34.57
CA PHE A 38 -9.79 -6.27 -35.87
C PHE A 38 -9.36 -7.36 -36.86
N PHE A 39 -8.50 -8.29 -36.44
CA PHE A 39 -8.13 -9.42 -37.29
C PHE A 39 -9.33 -10.28 -37.70
N ARG A 40 -10.29 -10.50 -36.78
CA ARG A 40 -11.54 -11.21 -37.14
C ARG A 40 -12.39 -10.45 -38.18
N ASN A 41 -12.52 -9.14 -38.01
CA ASN A 41 -13.23 -8.30 -38.95
C ASN A 41 -12.55 -8.30 -40.31
N LEU A 42 -11.21 -8.16 -40.32
CA LEU A 42 -10.40 -8.21 -41.53
C LEU A 42 -10.56 -9.54 -42.29
N GLN A 43 -10.60 -10.65 -41.54
CA GLN A 43 -10.85 -11.98 -42.11
C GLN A 43 -12.25 -12.10 -42.74
N SER A 44 -13.26 -11.58 -42.05
CA SER A 44 -14.64 -11.57 -42.59
C SER A 44 -14.75 -10.78 -43.89
N GLU A 45 -14.11 -9.59 -43.91
CA GLU A 45 -14.09 -8.72 -45.10
C GLU A 45 -13.36 -9.38 -46.27
N ALA A 46 -12.19 -9.96 -46.01
CA ALA A 46 -11.39 -10.69 -47.00
C ALA A 46 -12.18 -11.83 -47.65
N ILE A 47 -12.85 -12.65 -46.82
CA ILE A 47 -13.68 -13.76 -47.31
C ILE A 47 -14.85 -13.23 -48.13
N THR A 48 -15.52 -12.17 -47.69
CA THR A 48 -16.66 -11.56 -48.40
C THR A 48 -16.26 -11.05 -49.78
N LYS A 49 -15.17 -10.24 -49.83
CA LYS A 49 -14.67 -9.72 -51.12
C LYS A 49 -14.20 -10.84 -52.05
N ALA A 50 -13.45 -11.82 -51.54
CA ALA A 50 -13.01 -12.99 -52.32
C ALA A 50 -14.18 -13.79 -52.85
N HIS A 51 -15.25 -14.02 -52.06
CA HIS A 51 -16.44 -14.71 -52.48
C HIS A 51 -17.20 -13.98 -53.61
N LEU A 52 -17.40 -12.67 -53.43
CA LEU A 52 -18.07 -11.84 -54.47
C LEU A 52 -17.31 -11.85 -55.79
N PHE A 53 -16.00 -11.77 -55.76
CA PHE A 53 -15.13 -11.85 -56.92
C PHE A 53 -15.18 -13.22 -57.60
N LEU A 54 -14.93 -14.30 -56.86
CA LEU A 54 -14.84 -15.67 -57.40
C LEU A 54 -16.17 -16.16 -57.93
N LYS A 55 -17.30 -15.71 -57.39
CA LYS A 55 -18.66 -16.03 -57.86
C LYS A 55 -19.10 -15.19 -59.06
N ASN A 56 -18.25 -14.32 -59.59
CA ASN A 56 -18.58 -13.38 -60.67
C ASN A 56 -19.81 -12.48 -60.39
N GLN A 57 -20.10 -12.20 -59.11
CA GLN A 57 -21.21 -11.31 -58.75
C GLN A 57 -20.88 -9.85 -58.98
N VAL A 58 -19.60 -9.49 -58.83
CA VAL A 58 -19.07 -8.13 -59.04
C VAL A 58 -17.80 -8.26 -59.86
N ASP A 59 -17.64 -7.47 -60.90
CA ASP A 59 -16.43 -7.45 -61.72
C ASP A 59 -15.29 -6.71 -61.03
N ALA A 60 -14.05 -7.07 -61.36
CA ALA A 60 -12.84 -6.52 -60.75
C ALA A 60 -12.76 -4.99 -60.81
N LYS A 61 -13.17 -4.38 -61.93
CA LYS A 61 -13.17 -2.92 -62.12
C LYS A 61 -14.12 -2.22 -61.16
N THR A 62 -15.32 -2.77 -60.95
CA THR A 62 -16.31 -2.22 -60.03
C THR A 62 -15.80 -2.31 -58.59
N MET A 63 -15.23 -3.44 -58.19
CA MET A 63 -14.63 -3.61 -56.87
C MET A 63 -13.47 -2.64 -56.62
N GLN A 64 -12.56 -2.49 -57.58
CA GLN A 64 -11.47 -1.51 -57.51
C GLN A 64 -11.99 -0.08 -57.46
N SER A 65 -13.04 0.27 -58.22
CA SER A 65 -13.65 1.60 -58.16
C SER A 65 -14.26 1.88 -56.78
N ILE A 66 -14.90 0.90 -56.16
CA ILE A 66 -15.44 1.01 -54.79
C ILE A 66 -14.28 1.24 -53.79
N TYR A 67 -13.23 0.44 -53.88
CA TYR A 67 -12.04 0.59 -53.00
C TYR A 67 -11.43 1.99 -53.15
N LEU A 68 -11.14 2.45 -54.37
CA LEU A 68 -10.50 3.75 -54.60
C LEU A 68 -11.39 4.93 -54.19
N ASN A 69 -12.70 4.83 -54.30
CA ASN A 69 -13.61 5.87 -53.88
C ASN A 69 -13.74 5.92 -52.36
N ASN A 70 -13.74 4.78 -51.69
CA ASN A 70 -13.89 4.68 -50.22
C ASN A 70 -12.59 4.99 -49.48
N GLN A 71 -11.43 4.70 -50.08
CA GLN A 71 -10.11 4.98 -49.48
C GLN A 71 -9.93 6.45 -49.03
N LYS A 72 -10.68 7.39 -49.60
CA LYS A 72 -10.66 8.81 -49.19
C LYS A 72 -11.44 9.10 -47.91
N PHE A 73 -12.34 8.22 -47.49
CA PHE A 73 -13.30 8.46 -46.43
C PHE A 73 -13.19 7.50 -45.25
N ILE A 74 -12.68 6.29 -45.53
CA ILE A 74 -12.60 5.19 -44.55
C ILE A 74 -11.28 4.46 -44.79
N ASP A 75 -10.62 3.98 -43.70
CA ASP A 75 -9.50 3.06 -43.78
C ASP A 75 -9.98 1.72 -44.37
N GLU A 76 -10.00 1.63 -45.70
CA GLU A 76 -10.61 0.51 -46.42
C GLU A 76 -9.68 -0.69 -46.46
N VAL A 77 -10.28 -1.88 -46.42
CA VAL A 77 -9.57 -3.14 -46.48
C VAL A 77 -9.10 -3.40 -47.92
N GLU A 78 -7.79 -3.43 -48.13
CA GLU A 78 -7.17 -3.91 -49.35
C GLU A 78 -7.18 -5.44 -49.36
N VAL A 79 -7.67 -6.02 -50.45
CA VAL A 79 -7.75 -7.48 -50.61
C VAL A 79 -7.10 -7.89 -51.92
N ALA A 80 -6.30 -8.98 -51.86
CA ALA A 80 -5.78 -9.65 -53.06
C ALA A 80 -6.14 -11.14 -53.03
N VAL A 81 -6.40 -11.69 -54.21
CA VAL A 81 -6.74 -13.10 -54.42
C VAL A 81 -5.76 -13.73 -55.39
N TYR A 82 -5.14 -14.83 -54.96
CA TYR A 82 -4.13 -15.60 -55.70
C TYR A 82 -4.57 -17.06 -55.88
N THR A 83 -4.06 -17.67 -56.93
CA THR A 83 -4.05 -19.13 -57.03
C THR A 83 -2.95 -19.71 -56.10
N THR A 84 -3.00 -21.02 -55.85
CA THR A 84 -1.96 -21.75 -55.12
C THR A 84 -0.55 -21.64 -55.74
N ASP A 85 -0.49 -21.35 -57.03
CA ASP A 85 0.76 -21.19 -57.81
C ASP A 85 1.23 -19.76 -57.93
N PHE A 86 0.80 -18.87 -57.01
CA PHE A 86 1.19 -17.46 -56.98
C PHE A 86 0.75 -16.64 -58.21
N LYS A 87 -0.30 -17.06 -58.90
CA LYS A 87 -0.87 -16.24 -59.96
C LYS A 87 -1.96 -15.31 -59.39
N ILE A 88 -1.81 -14.02 -59.58
CA ILE A 88 -2.79 -13.01 -59.15
C ILE A 88 -4.07 -13.12 -59.98
N LEU A 89 -5.21 -13.17 -59.33
CA LEU A 89 -6.53 -13.16 -59.95
C LEU A 89 -7.23 -11.82 -59.75
N TYR A 90 -7.04 -11.23 -58.54
CA TYR A 90 -7.63 -9.97 -58.16
C TYR A 90 -6.73 -9.22 -57.19
N HIS A 91 -6.72 -7.89 -57.27
CA HIS A 91 -6.08 -7.01 -56.31
C HIS A 91 -6.81 -5.66 -56.28
N ASP A 92 -7.14 -5.19 -55.07
CA ASP A 92 -7.82 -3.90 -54.89
C ASP A 92 -6.91 -2.72 -55.26
N ALA A 93 -5.64 -2.74 -54.84
CA ALA A 93 -4.68 -1.68 -55.06
C ALA A 93 -3.87 -1.90 -56.36
N LEU A 94 -3.83 -0.88 -57.22
CA LEU A 94 -3.00 -0.88 -58.40
C LEU A 94 -1.69 -0.10 -58.26
N GLN A 95 -1.62 0.86 -57.33
CA GLN A 95 -0.46 1.76 -57.18
C GLN A 95 0.13 1.81 -55.80
N ASN A 96 -0.65 1.61 -54.73
CA ASN A 96 -0.20 1.63 -53.34
C ASN A 96 -0.51 0.28 -52.67
N ASP A 97 0.29 -0.70 -52.97
CA ASP A 97 0.21 -2.04 -52.43
C ASP A 97 0.77 -2.08 -50.98
N ILE A 98 -0.12 -2.33 -50.01
CA ILE A 98 0.22 -2.41 -48.59
C ILE A 98 0.99 -3.70 -48.32
N VAL A 99 0.51 -4.80 -48.89
CA VAL A 99 1.12 -6.12 -48.71
C VAL A 99 1.79 -6.56 -50.01
N LYS A 100 3.12 -6.50 -50.03
CA LYS A 100 3.89 -7.04 -51.17
C LYS A 100 4.02 -8.54 -51.00
N GLU A 101 3.08 -9.27 -51.59
CA GLU A 101 3.06 -10.73 -51.50
C GLU A 101 4.23 -11.36 -52.24
N THR A 102 4.80 -12.38 -51.63
CA THR A 102 5.89 -13.17 -52.20
C THR A 102 5.49 -14.67 -52.34
N PRO A 103 6.14 -15.42 -53.24
CA PRO A 103 5.92 -16.88 -53.32
C PRO A 103 6.12 -17.60 -52.01
N GLU A 104 7.08 -17.15 -51.16
CA GLU A 104 7.36 -17.69 -49.83
C GLU A 104 6.18 -17.45 -48.89
N MET A 105 5.57 -16.24 -48.96
CA MET A 105 4.41 -15.89 -48.14
C MET A 105 3.22 -16.79 -48.52
N ILE A 106 2.94 -16.97 -49.81
CA ILE A 106 1.85 -17.86 -50.29
C ILE A 106 2.09 -19.30 -49.76
N LYS A 107 3.30 -19.84 -49.88
CA LYS A 107 3.63 -21.16 -49.34
C LYS A 107 3.37 -21.24 -47.82
N ARG A 108 3.74 -20.21 -47.09
CA ARG A 108 3.51 -20.13 -45.62
C ARG A 108 2.02 -20.08 -45.28
N ILE A 109 1.21 -19.35 -46.06
CA ILE A 109 -0.25 -19.30 -45.90
C ILE A 109 -0.87 -20.69 -46.19
N LEU A 110 -0.46 -21.34 -47.26
CA LEU A 110 -0.93 -22.70 -47.61
C LEU A 110 -0.62 -23.71 -46.51
N GLN A 111 0.56 -23.65 -45.90
CA GLN A 111 0.97 -24.54 -44.80
C GLN A 111 0.19 -24.31 -43.50
N ARG A 112 -0.04 -23.04 -43.13
CA ARG A 112 -0.67 -22.66 -41.86
C ARG A 112 -2.17 -22.43 -41.96
N LYS A 113 -2.71 -22.39 -43.17
CA LYS A 113 -4.12 -22.09 -43.53
C LYS A 113 -4.60 -20.70 -43.14
N ASN A 114 -4.10 -20.11 -42.10
CA ASN A 114 -4.40 -18.74 -41.65
C ASN A 114 -3.17 -18.17 -40.92
N ILE A 115 -2.78 -16.94 -41.28
CA ILE A 115 -1.71 -16.19 -40.64
C ILE A 115 -2.15 -14.74 -40.42
N ASN A 116 -1.84 -14.22 -39.23
CA ASN A 116 -1.98 -12.82 -38.92
C ASN A 116 -0.56 -12.20 -38.79
N PHE A 117 -0.37 -11.03 -39.38
CA PHE A 117 0.90 -10.33 -39.36
C PHE A 117 0.69 -8.83 -39.43
N TYR A 118 1.76 -8.07 -39.26
CA TYR A 118 1.75 -6.61 -39.37
C TYR A 118 2.70 -6.19 -40.49
N VAL A 119 2.29 -5.17 -41.24
CA VAL A 119 3.12 -4.44 -42.21
C VAL A 119 3.10 -2.99 -41.75
N ASP A 120 4.17 -2.53 -41.13
CA ASP A 120 4.23 -1.24 -40.43
C ASP A 120 3.06 -1.07 -39.45
N GLU A 121 2.19 -0.09 -39.65
CA GLU A 121 1.02 0.16 -38.80
C GLU A 121 -0.25 -0.57 -39.29
N TYR A 122 -0.18 -1.27 -40.43
CA TYR A 122 -1.30 -2.03 -40.99
C TYR A 122 -1.35 -3.42 -40.38
N GLN A 123 -2.56 -3.88 -40.07
CA GLN A 123 -2.82 -5.27 -39.71
C GLN A 123 -3.16 -6.04 -41.01
N ALA A 124 -2.51 -7.17 -41.19
CA ALA A 124 -2.66 -7.97 -42.37
C ALA A 124 -2.92 -9.44 -42.05
N ILE A 125 -3.68 -10.10 -42.89
CA ILE A 125 -3.95 -11.54 -42.83
C ILE A 125 -3.64 -12.21 -44.12
N GLY A 126 -3.37 -13.49 -44.06
CA GLY A 126 -3.35 -14.38 -45.22
C GLY A 126 -4.12 -15.67 -44.89
N LEU A 127 -5.07 -16.04 -45.70
CA LEU A 127 -5.89 -17.23 -45.48
C LEU A 127 -6.08 -18.06 -46.75
N VAL A 128 -6.34 -19.35 -46.58
CA VAL A 128 -6.75 -20.25 -47.65
C VAL A 128 -8.28 -20.25 -47.72
N TYR A 129 -8.81 -19.91 -48.88
CA TYR A 129 -10.25 -19.88 -49.15
C TYR A 129 -10.63 -20.95 -50.16
N PRO A 130 -11.35 -22.01 -49.75
CA PRO A 130 -11.83 -23.05 -50.68
C PRO A 130 -13.08 -22.56 -51.42
N PHE A 131 -13.08 -22.64 -52.77
CA PHE A 131 -14.20 -22.28 -53.61
C PHE A 131 -14.30 -23.23 -54.81
N GLU A 132 -15.46 -23.84 -55.01
CA GLU A 132 -15.76 -24.78 -56.11
C GLU A 132 -14.72 -25.91 -56.28
N GLY A 133 -14.24 -26.45 -55.12
CA GLY A 133 -13.28 -27.57 -55.11
C GLY A 133 -11.82 -27.16 -55.38
N LYS A 134 -11.52 -25.87 -55.47
CA LYS A 134 -10.17 -25.32 -55.62
C LYS A 134 -9.83 -24.44 -54.40
N ASP A 135 -8.57 -24.47 -54.00
CA ASP A 135 -8.07 -23.60 -52.97
C ASP A 135 -7.51 -22.29 -53.59
N TYR A 136 -7.85 -21.18 -52.97
CA TYR A 136 -7.32 -19.86 -53.29
C TYR A 136 -6.65 -19.27 -52.09
N VAL A 137 -5.64 -18.44 -52.28
CA VAL A 137 -5.00 -17.70 -51.21
C VAL A 137 -5.50 -16.27 -51.24
N VAL A 138 -6.04 -15.81 -50.13
CA VAL A 138 -6.54 -14.43 -49.98
C VAL A 138 -5.68 -13.75 -48.94
N THR A 139 -5.16 -12.58 -49.29
CA THR A 139 -4.51 -11.64 -48.38
C THR A 139 -5.41 -10.43 -48.19
N ALA A 140 -5.39 -9.87 -47.01
CA ALA A 140 -6.05 -8.60 -46.73
C ALA A 140 -5.27 -7.78 -45.74
N ALA A 141 -5.29 -6.47 -45.92
CA ALA A 141 -4.65 -5.51 -45.03
C ALA A 141 -5.51 -4.27 -44.83
N ALA A 142 -5.48 -3.72 -43.63
CA ALA A 142 -6.09 -2.44 -43.34
C ALA A 142 -5.42 -1.76 -42.15
N TYR A 143 -5.59 -0.44 -42.09
CA TYR A 143 -5.19 0.38 -40.97
C TYR A 143 -6.33 0.45 -39.93
N ASP A 144 -6.04 0.17 -38.66
CA ASP A 144 -7.05 0.25 -37.59
C ASP A 144 -7.07 1.64 -36.95
N GLY A 145 -7.37 2.67 -37.73
CA GLY A 145 -7.35 4.06 -37.29
C GLY A 145 -8.25 4.32 -36.08
N TYR A 146 -9.48 3.78 -36.11
CA TYR A 146 -10.42 3.89 -35.01
C TYR A 146 -9.92 3.16 -33.73
N GLY A 147 -9.36 1.97 -33.90
CA GLY A 147 -8.82 1.20 -32.79
C GLY A 147 -7.59 1.85 -32.16
N TYR A 148 -6.70 2.41 -32.97
CA TYR A 148 -5.53 3.16 -32.47
C TYR A 148 -5.95 4.44 -31.73
N ALA A 149 -6.93 5.20 -32.24
CA ALA A 149 -7.48 6.36 -31.55
C ALA A 149 -8.10 5.99 -30.19
N ASN A 150 -8.88 4.89 -30.14
CA ASN A 150 -9.45 4.37 -28.90
C ASN A 150 -8.38 3.89 -27.91
N ARG A 151 -7.31 3.25 -28.38
CA ARG A 151 -6.16 2.85 -27.55
C ARG A 151 -5.50 4.07 -26.91
N ASP A 152 -5.28 5.12 -27.67
CA ASP A 152 -4.66 6.35 -27.17
C ASP A 152 -5.57 7.09 -26.18
N ALA A 153 -6.88 7.14 -26.46
CA ALA A 153 -7.86 7.67 -25.52
C ALA A 153 -7.89 6.86 -24.21
N LEU A 154 -7.90 5.52 -24.29
CA LEU A 154 -7.83 4.65 -23.13
C LEU A 154 -6.54 4.85 -22.32
N ARG A 155 -5.40 4.91 -23.00
CA ARG A 155 -4.09 5.18 -22.33
C ARG A 155 -4.14 6.49 -21.55
N ASN A 156 -4.61 7.56 -22.16
CA ASN A 156 -4.68 8.87 -21.52
C ASN A 156 -5.66 8.86 -20.33
N MET A 157 -6.81 8.18 -20.45
CA MET A 157 -7.77 8.00 -19.38
C MET A 157 -7.17 7.20 -18.22
N LEU A 158 -6.46 6.10 -18.50
CA LEU A 158 -5.81 5.28 -17.48
C LEU A 158 -4.69 6.04 -16.74
N ILE A 159 -3.91 6.87 -17.43
CA ILE A 159 -2.90 7.74 -16.83
C ILE A 159 -3.58 8.75 -15.88
N LEU A 160 -4.65 9.40 -16.32
CA LEU A 160 -5.39 10.36 -15.50
C LEU A 160 -6.00 9.69 -14.25
N LEU A 161 -6.61 8.51 -14.42
CA LEU A 161 -7.14 7.72 -13.30
C LEU A 161 -6.04 7.27 -12.33
N PHE A 162 -4.88 6.88 -12.84
CA PHE A 162 -3.75 6.49 -12.02
C PHE A 162 -3.24 7.66 -11.15
N ILE A 163 -3.03 8.83 -11.75
CA ILE A 163 -2.57 10.04 -11.03
C ILE A 163 -3.64 10.50 -10.03
N GLY A 164 -4.91 10.54 -10.45
CA GLY A 164 -6.04 10.93 -9.60
C GLY A 164 -6.21 9.97 -8.42
N GLY A 165 -6.20 8.66 -8.69
CA GLY A 165 -6.29 7.63 -7.66
C GLY A 165 -5.15 7.69 -6.66
N LEU A 166 -3.91 7.90 -7.13
CA LEU A 166 -2.75 8.06 -6.25
C LEU A 166 -2.87 9.31 -5.36
N SER A 167 -3.36 10.41 -5.91
CA SER A 167 -3.60 11.66 -5.16
C SER A 167 -4.63 11.45 -4.04
N VAL A 168 -5.75 10.79 -4.34
CA VAL A 168 -6.77 10.42 -3.35
C VAL A 168 -6.19 9.51 -2.26
N LEU A 169 -5.40 8.49 -2.63
CA LEU A 169 -4.75 7.59 -1.68
C LEU A 169 -3.84 8.34 -0.70
N VAL A 170 -3.05 9.30 -1.19
CA VAL A 170 -2.16 10.12 -0.34
C VAL A 170 -2.98 10.96 0.66
N VAL A 171 -4.05 11.60 0.19
CA VAL A 171 -4.92 12.44 1.04
C VAL A 171 -5.62 11.59 2.10
N VAL A 172 -6.26 10.50 1.69
CA VAL A 172 -6.96 9.58 2.61
C VAL A 172 -5.98 8.96 3.60
N GLY A 173 -4.83 8.47 3.14
CA GLY A 173 -3.77 7.92 3.98
C GLY A 173 -3.26 8.93 5.01
N TYR A 174 -3.11 10.21 4.64
CA TYR A 174 -2.74 11.28 5.56
C TYR A 174 -3.81 11.51 6.65
N ILE A 175 -5.09 11.58 6.26
CA ILE A 175 -6.22 11.79 7.19
C ILE A 175 -6.32 10.60 8.16
N LEU A 176 -6.35 9.37 7.67
CA LEU A 176 -6.44 8.15 8.48
C LEU A 176 -5.25 8.04 9.44
N SER A 177 -4.03 8.22 8.95
CA SER A 177 -2.82 8.17 9.79
C SER A 177 -2.85 9.22 10.91
N ARG A 178 -3.41 10.40 10.66
CA ARG A 178 -3.58 11.44 11.69
C ARG A 178 -4.61 11.05 12.73
N SER A 179 -5.73 10.51 12.31
CA SER A 179 -6.86 10.12 13.17
C SER A 179 -6.50 8.94 14.08
N THR A 180 -5.90 7.89 13.53
CA THR A 180 -5.54 6.66 14.25
C THR A 180 -4.39 6.85 15.25
N LEU A 181 -3.39 7.69 14.92
CA LEU A 181 -2.22 7.89 15.80
C LEU A 181 -2.38 9.05 16.79
N LYS A 182 -3.43 9.86 16.71
CA LYS A 182 -3.70 10.96 17.65
C LYS A 182 -3.97 10.45 19.07
N PRO A 183 -4.78 9.39 19.29
CA PRO A 183 -4.99 8.84 20.62
C PRO A 183 -3.70 8.36 21.29
N ILE A 184 -2.86 7.61 20.57
CA ILE A 184 -1.57 7.13 21.07
C ILE A 184 -0.69 8.30 21.55
N ARG A 185 -0.61 9.36 20.74
CA ARG A 185 0.17 10.56 21.12
C ARG A 185 -0.38 11.21 22.39
N ASN A 186 -1.68 11.21 22.59
CA ASN A 186 -2.31 11.76 23.79
C ASN A 186 -1.94 10.91 25.02
N ILE A 187 -1.99 9.58 24.93
CA ILE A 187 -1.56 8.66 25.99
C ILE A 187 -0.10 8.93 26.38
N VAL A 188 0.81 9.02 25.40
CA VAL A 188 2.22 9.31 25.65
C VAL A 188 2.38 10.66 26.36
N LYS A 189 1.70 11.72 25.91
CA LYS A 189 1.77 13.04 26.55
C LYS A 189 1.24 13.04 27.99
N GLU A 190 0.17 12.29 28.26
CA GLU A 190 -0.35 12.19 29.62
C GLU A 190 0.57 11.34 30.51
N ALA A 191 1.16 10.27 29.97
CA ALA A 191 2.17 9.48 30.69
C ALA A 191 3.41 10.30 31.04
N GLU A 192 3.89 11.19 30.17
CA GLU A 192 5.02 12.10 30.44
C GLU A 192 4.76 13.08 31.62
N LYS A 193 3.49 13.37 31.93
CA LYS A 193 3.10 14.25 33.05
C LYS A 193 3.07 13.52 34.41
N ILE A 194 3.19 12.20 34.42
CA ILE A 194 3.18 11.38 35.61
C ILE A 194 4.60 11.36 36.16
N THR A 195 4.77 11.92 37.35
CA THR A 195 6.04 12.00 38.05
C THR A 195 5.85 11.46 39.50
N ALA A 196 6.93 11.27 40.25
CA ALA A 196 6.84 10.84 41.63
C ALA A 196 5.99 11.79 42.53
N SER A 197 5.93 13.10 42.17
CA SER A 197 5.09 14.08 42.84
C SER A 197 3.63 14.11 42.37
N HIS A 198 3.32 13.47 41.24
CA HIS A 198 1.98 13.43 40.63
C HIS A 198 1.62 12.01 40.16
N ILE A 199 1.87 11.07 41.04
CA ILE A 199 1.61 9.64 40.76
C ILE A 199 0.12 9.29 40.87
N ASP A 200 -0.69 10.19 41.39
CA ASP A 200 -2.14 10.14 41.50
C ASP A 200 -2.83 10.30 40.12
N LYS A 201 -2.13 10.83 39.12
CA LYS A 201 -2.68 10.98 37.76
C LYS A 201 -2.93 9.63 37.09
N ARG A 202 -3.95 9.59 36.22
CA ARG A 202 -4.32 8.42 35.45
C ARG A 202 -4.40 8.77 33.96
N LEU A 203 -4.11 7.78 33.13
CA LEU A 203 -4.31 7.88 31.69
C LEU A 203 -5.81 7.86 31.35
N PRO A 204 -6.26 8.68 30.36
CA PRO A 204 -7.66 8.70 29.96
C PRO A 204 -8.02 7.40 29.22
N VAL A 205 -9.07 6.74 29.66
CA VAL A 205 -9.69 5.58 28.98
C VAL A 205 -10.88 6.11 28.20
N LYS A 206 -10.77 6.16 26.88
CA LYS A 206 -11.87 6.66 26.01
C LYS A 206 -12.84 5.58 25.61
N ASN A 207 -12.32 4.40 25.33
CA ASN A 207 -13.11 3.25 24.95
C ASN A 207 -12.44 2.00 25.58
N GLU A 208 -13.14 1.34 26.47
CA GLU A 208 -12.60 0.16 27.18
C GLU A 208 -12.57 -1.10 26.29
N GLN A 209 -13.23 -1.05 25.13
CA GLN A 209 -13.36 -2.20 24.23
C GLN A 209 -12.28 -2.25 23.14
N ASP A 210 -11.40 -1.25 23.05
CA ASP A 210 -10.31 -1.25 22.08
C ASP A 210 -8.95 -1.48 22.75
N GLU A 211 -7.94 -1.81 21.97
CA GLU A 211 -6.59 -2.13 22.41
C GLU A 211 -5.93 -0.93 23.15
N LEU A 212 -6.31 0.29 22.84
CA LEU A 212 -5.81 1.49 23.50
C LEU A 212 -6.46 1.70 24.87
N GLY A 213 -7.74 1.33 25.01
CA GLY A 213 -8.45 1.32 26.27
C GLY A 213 -7.87 0.25 27.21
N GLU A 214 -7.64 -0.96 26.72
CA GLU A 214 -6.99 -2.03 27.47
C GLU A 214 -5.59 -1.63 27.95
N LEU A 215 -4.78 -1.02 27.06
CA LEU A 215 -3.46 -0.49 27.42
C LEU A 215 -3.54 0.56 28.53
N SER A 216 -4.46 1.52 28.40
CA SER A 216 -4.64 2.59 29.39
C SER A 216 -5.08 2.04 30.75
N THR A 217 -5.99 1.08 30.76
CA THR A 217 -6.49 0.41 31.97
C THR A 217 -5.38 -0.38 32.66
N THR A 218 -4.63 -1.16 31.92
CA THR A 218 -3.48 -1.93 32.44
C THR A 218 -2.41 -1.00 33.03
N PHE A 219 -2.10 0.08 32.33
CA PHE A 219 -1.15 1.08 32.82
C PHE A 219 -1.64 1.77 34.11
N ASN A 220 -2.93 2.11 34.18
CA ASN A 220 -3.53 2.69 35.35
C ASN A 220 -3.48 1.75 36.58
N ALA A 221 -3.66 0.44 36.36
CA ALA A 221 -3.51 -0.57 37.40
C ALA A 221 -2.04 -0.66 37.93
N LEU A 222 -1.06 -0.51 37.05
CA LEU A 222 0.36 -0.42 37.46
C LEU A 222 0.65 0.86 38.26
N LEU A 223 0.07 1.99 37.82
CA LEU A 223 0.20 3.27 38.57
C LEU A 223 -0.41 3.16 39.97
N GLU A 224 -1.56 2.51 40.12
CA GLU A 224 -2.19 2.31 41.43
C GLU A 224 -1.31 1.48 42.39
N ARG A 225 -0.70 0.41 41.88
CA ARG A 225 0.24 -0.39 42.69
C ARG A 225 1.46 0.42 43.10
N LEU A 226 1.99 1.22 42.17
CA LEU A 226 3.14 2.07 42.42
C LEU A 226 2.82 3.17 43.46
N GLU A 227 1.66 3.82 43.34
CA GLU A 227 1.18 4.82 44.28
C GLU A 227 1.03 4.24 45.70
N LYS A 228 0.40 3.04 45.82
CA LYS A 228 0.31 2.35 47.12
C LYS A 228 1.68 2.08 47.71
N SER A 229 2.64 1.63 46.90
CA SER A 229 4.01 1.37 47.36
C SER A 229 4.71 2.67 47.84
N PHE A 230 4.59 3.75 47.06
CA PHE A 230 5.15 5.06 47.47
C PHE A 230 4.54 5.58 48.75
N ASN A 231 3.22 5.48 48.93
CA ASN A 231 2.54 5.93 50.12
C ASN A 231 2.95 5.10 51.33
N SER A 232 3.08 3.79 51.19
CA SER A 232 3.59 2.90 52.25
C SER A 232 5.02 3.28 52.64
N GLN A 233 5.91 3.53 51.69
CA GLN A 233 7.28 3.96 51.93
C GLN A 233 7.33 5.33 52.64
N LYS A 234 6.48 6.29 52.22
CA LYS A 234 6.38 7.60 52.87
C LYS A 234 5.91 7.51 54.30
N MET A 235 4.88 6.67 54.57
CA MET A 235 4.41 6.42 55.94
C MET A 235 5.49 5.73 56.79
N PHE A 236 6.19 4.73 56.22
CA PHE A 236 7.30 4.08 56.87
C PHE A 236 8.37 5.08 57.30
N VAL A 237 8.87 5.92 56.39
CA VAL A 237 9.89 6.95 56.71
C VAL A 237 9.38 7.94 57.77
N SER A 238 8.11 8.36 57.69
CA SER A 238 7.48 9.24 58.68
C SER A 238 7.43 8.60 60.06
N ASN A 239 6.97 7.35 60.16
CA ASN A 239 6.86 6.60 61.39
C ASN A 239 8.26 6.38 62.04
N VAL A 240 9.23 5.95 61.23
CA VAL A 240 10.63 5.81 61.67
C VAL A 240 11.17 7.11 62.22
N SER A 241 10.92 8.23 61.51
CA SER A 241 11.37 9.56 61.98
C SER A 241 10.76 9.96 63.34
N HIS A 242 9.46 9.63 63.52
CA HIS A 242 8.80 9.87 64.81
C HIS A 242 9.33 8.99 65.93
N GLU A 243 9.52 7.69 65.69
CA GLU A 243 10.02 6.72 66.69
C GLU A 243 11.47 6.99 67.11
N LEU A 244 12.27 7.54 66.15
CA LEU A 244 13.65 7.97 66.46
C LEU A 244 13.71 9.33 67.20
N ARG A 245 12.83 10.27 66.91
CA ARG A 245 12.83 11.63 67.47
C ARG A 245 12.57 11.61 68.95
N THR A 246 11.71 10.74 69.46
CA THR A 246 11.32 10.68 70.88
C THR A 246 12.49 10.30 71.77
N PRO A 247 13.22 9.19 71.57
CA PRO A 247 14.37 8.85 72.41
C PRO A 247 15.55 9.80 72.22
N MET A 248 15.75 10.36 71.02
CA MET A 248 16.76 11.39 70.78
C MET A 248 16.49 12.65 71.56
N ALA A 249 15.21 13.11 71.65
CA ALA A 249 14.82 14.26 72.43
C ALA A 249 15.02 14.01 73.96
N ALA A 250 14.67 12.80 74.43
CA ALA A 250 14.88 12.42 75.83
C ALA A 250 16.35 12.40 76.18
N LEU A 251 17.21 11.75 75.41
CA LEU A 251 18.66 11.69 75.56
C LEU A 251 19.28 13.11 75.58
N THR A 252 18.86 13.99 74.62
CA THR A 252 19.36 15.36 74.56
C THR A 252 18.96 16.15 75.80
N ALA A 253 17.70 16.06 76.25
CA ALA A 253 17.22 16.76 77.46
C ALA A 253 17.94 16.30 78.73
N GLU A 254 18.21 15.00 78.88
CA GLU A 254 18.91 14.46 80.02
C GLU A 254 20.36 14.96 80.07
N LEU A 255 21.07 15.00 78.97
CA LEU A 255 22.43 15.53 78.87
C LEU A 255 22.45 17.05 79.05
N ASP A 256 21.50 17.81 78.52
CA ASP A 256 21.35 19.25 78.73
C ASP A 256 21.14 19.57 80.25
N LEU A 257 20.26 18.82 80.90
CA LEU A 257 20.00 18.94 82.31
C LEU A 257 21.24 18.62 83.15
N ALA A 258 22.06 17.64 82.70
CA ALA A 258 23.31 17.31 83.40
C ALA A 258 24.38 18.42 83.34
N LEU A 259 24.35 19.22 82.25
CA LEU A 259 25.26 20.35 81.98
C LEU A 259 24.86 21.65 82.68
N LEU A 260 23.56 21.84 83.01
CA LEU A 260 23.02 23.12 83.51
C LEU A 260 23.57 23.52 84.90
N LYS A 261 24.00 22.60 85.71
CA LYS A 261 24.58 22.88 87.09
C LYS A 261 25.52 21.77 87.50
N GLU A 262 26.43 22.12 88.41
CA GLU A 262 27.32 21.14 89.06
C GLU A 262 26.50 20.10 89.84
N ARG A 263 26.87 18.82 89.71
CA ARG A 263 26.18 17.66 90.29
C ARG A 263 27.20 16.76 91.00
N SER A 264 26.70 15.89 91.89
CA SER A 264 27.57 14.84 92.47
C SER A 264 27.98 13.79 91.39
N SER A 265 29.11 13.09 91.68
CA SER A 265 29.62 12.03 90.83
C SER A 265 28.56 10.97 90.53
N GLU A 266 27.76 10.60 91.54
CA GLU A 266 26.69 9.63 91.47
C GLU A 266 25.54 10.13 90.48
N GLN A 267 25.23 11.45 90.58
CA GLN A 267 24.21 12.04 89.68
C GLN A 267 24.66 12.09 88.22
N TYR A 268 25.97 12.36 88.01
CA TYR A 268 26.50 12.29 86.59
C TYR A 268 26.52 10.84 86.10
N GLN A 269 26.87 9.86 86.95
CA GLN A 269 26.84 8.44 86.56
C GLN A 269 25.44 7.99 86.20
N MET A 270 24.39 8.43 86.95
CA MET A 270 22.98 8.13 86.58
C MET A 270 22.59 8.76 85.26
N ALA A 271 22.90 10.04 85.02
CA ALA A 271 22.56 10.71 83.75
C ALA A 271 23.26 10.05 82.56
N ILE A 272 24.54 9.69 82.68
CA ILE A 272 25.27 8.96 81.62
C ILE A 272 24.70 7.56 81.43
N GLY A 273 24.28 6.87 82.48
CA GLY A 273 23.62 5.56 82.41
C GLY A 273 22.34 5.60 81.67
N ASN A 274 21.48 6.58 81.94
CA ASN A 274 20.22 6.79 81.24
C ASN A 274 20.45 7.13 79.75
N ALA A 275 21.35 8.06 79.43
CA ALA A 275 21.73 8.43 78.08
C ALA A 275 22.27 7.23 77.29
N LEU A 276 23.05 6.34 77.92
CA LEU A 276 23.57 5.11 77.36
C LEU A 276 22.39 4.13 77.04
N GLN A 277 21.40 4.06 77.93
CA GLN A 277 20.22 3.22 77.76
C GLN A 277 19.37 3.69 76.55
N ASP A 278 19.11 5.00 76.48
CA ASP A 278 18.38 5.58 75.35
C ASP A 278 19.17 5.42 74.02
N SER A 279 20.48 5.60 74.01
CA SER A 279 21.35 5.33 72.86
C SER A 279 21.22 3.87 72.36
N ARG A 280 21.27 2.90 73.31
CA ARG A 280 21.11 1.48 72.99
C ARG A 280 19.70 1.20 72.41
N ARG A 281 18.66 1.86 72.92
CA ARG A 281 17.30 1.74 72.38
C ARG A 281 17.22 2.23 70.97
N ILE A 282 17.87 3.34 70.56
CA ILE A 282 17.95 3.87 69.22
C ILE A 282 18.66 2.86 68.33
N VAL A 283 19.81 2.30 68.75
CA VAL A 283 20.51 1.28 67.93
C VAL A 283 19.62 0.07 67.69
N ASN A 284 18.96 -0.47 68.71
CA ASN A 284 18.06 -1.61 68.55
C ASN A 284 16.87 -1.30 67.60
N LEU A 285 16.35 -0.06 67.67
CA LEU A 285 15.31 0.37 66.72
C LEU A 285 15.83 0.40 65.30
N ILE A 286 17.03 0.94 65.05
CA ILE A 286 17.66 0.97 63.72
C ILE A 286 17.93 -0.46 63.23
N ASP A 287 18.48 -1.34 64.05
CA ASP A 287 18.72 -2.73 63.64
C ASP A 287 17.45 -3.49 63.37
N GLY A 288 16.39 -3.24 64.14
CA GLY A 288 15.04 -3.80 63.83
C GLY A 288 14.44 -3.31 62.49
N LEU A 289 14.75 -2.07 62.12
CA LEU A 289 14.29 -1.48 60.83
C LEU A 289 15.11 -1.96 59.61
N LEU A 290 16.39 -2.28 59.80
CA LEU A 290 17.26 -2.80 58.72
C LEU A 290 17.06 -4.29 58.45
N ASN A 291 16.44 -5.01 59.36
CA ASN A 291 16.13 -6.45 59.24
C ASN A 291 14.69 -6.72 58.75
N LEU A 292 13.94 -5.70 58.38
CA LEU A 292 12.63 -5.77 57.71
C LEU A 292 12.80 -5.71 56.19
#